data_5f1de40f91ebdd45e6663264163e94d4
#
_entry.id   5f1de40f91ebdd45e6663264163e94d4
#
_cell.length_a   1.000
_cell.length_b   1.000
_cell.length_c   1.000
_cell.angle_alpha   90.00
_cell.angle_beta   90.00
_cell.angle_gamma   90.00
#
_symmetry.space_group_name_H-M   'P 1'
#
loop_
_entity.id
_entity.type
_entity.pdbx_description
1 polymer ?
#
loop_
_entity_poly.entity_id
_entity_poly.type
_entity_poly.pdbx_seq_one_letter_code
_entity_poly.pdbx_strand_id
1 'polypeptide(L)'
;MLLELLSHQNFADMRYGSDPRFKFLVSRAVYKGILRYISSQYGLPYVVQPLPVESLAVQFAEGGKAAVTWSPVMDSLETTAAPTGYVVYTRIDDGGFDNGRYVDKPCLLTAQEPGRIYSYKVTAVNEGGESFPSETVAACRMPDEKGTVLIVNGFDRVSAPLSVRADSLAGFYTDIDGGVPDRRDISFIGAQHVFDMQMAKCEVDSIALGACACDYETEVIGGNTFD
;
A
#
# COMPACT_ATOMS: atom_id res chain seq x y z
N MET A 1 5.64 4.30 27.10
CA MET A 1 6.08 2.92 26.84
C MET A 1 7.27 2.99 25.89
N LEU A 2 8.35 2.30 26.23
CA LEU A 2 9.53 2.19 25.36
C LEU A 2 9.50 0.78 24.75
N LEU A 3 9.82 0.70 23.48
CA LEU A 3 9.84 -0.56 22.74
C LEU A 3 11.21 -0.70 22.08
N GLU A 4 11.98 -1.67 22.52
CA GLU A 4 13.30 -1.95 21.96
C GLU A 4 13.21 -3.29 21.24
N LEU A 5 13.50 -3.28 19.95
CA LEU A 5 13.24 -4.42 19.11
C LEU A 5 14.51 -5.09 18.58
N LEU A 6 15.45 -4.31 18.10
CA LEU A 6 16.59 -4.79 17.33
C LEU A 6 17.83 -3.96 17.66
N SER A 7 19.01 -4.56 17.44
CA SER A 7 20.28 -3.86 17.58
C SER A 7 20.85 -3.53 16.20
N HIS A 8 21.15 -2.27 15.97
CA HIS A 8 21.78 -1.83 14.74
C HIS A 8 23.22 -2.36 14.56
N GLN A 9 23.79 -2.91 15.61
CA GLN A 9 25.11 -3.50 15.56
C GLN A 9 25.11 -5.00 15.26
N ASN A 10 23.93 -5.60 15.12
CA ASN A 10 23.78 -7.01 14.86
C ASN A 10 23.29 -7.20 13.42
N PHE A 11 24.09 -7.89 12.61
CA PHE A 11 23.74 -8.11 11.20
C PHE A 11 22.41 -8.87 11.04
N ALA A 12 22.15 -9.86 11.88
CA ALA A 12 20.91 -10.62 11.81
C ALA A 12 19.69 -9.72 12.09
N ASP A 13 19.82 -8.85 13.08
CA ASP A 13 18.79 -7.89 13.42
C ASP A 13 18.58 -6.87 12.29
N MET A 14 19.68 -6.40 11.71
CA MET A 14 19.61 -5.39 10.65
C MET A 14 18.99 -5.92 9.35
N ARG A 15 19.07 -7.22 9.12
CA ARG A 15 18.37 -7.81 7.97
C ARG A 15 16.86 -7.63 8.10
N TYR A 16 16.35 -7.68 9.31
CA TYR A 16 14.93 -7.40 9.57
C TYR A 16 14.69 -5.90 9.67
N GLY A 17 15.53 -5.20 10.42
CA GLY A 17 15.35 -3.76 10.64
C GLY A 17 15.37 -2.94 9.36
N SER A 18 16.05 -3.43 8.33
CA SER A 18 16.12 -2.77 7.03
C SER A 18 15.00 -3.21 6.08
N ASP A 19 14.21 -4.21 6.44
CA ASP A 19 13.12 -4.69 5.60
C ASP A 19 11.83 -3.92 5.93
N PRO A 20 11.29 -3.14 4.99
CA PRO A 20 10.06 -2.39 5.26
C PRO A 20 8.86 -3.29 5.56
N ARG A 21 8.88 -4.54 5.08
CA ARG A 21 7.81 -5.49 5.38
C ARG A 21 7.83 -5.89 6.86
N PHE A 22 9.02 -5.99 7.44
CA PHE A 22 9.13 -6.28 8.87
C PHE A 22 8.59 -5.13 9.72
N LYS A 23 8.78 -3.89 9.27
CA LYS A 23 8.22 -2.73 9.98
C LYS A 23 6.70 -2.82 10.05
N PHE A 24 6.07 -3.24 8.98
CA PHE A 24 4.62 -3.45 8.97
C PHE A 24 4.21 -4.55 9.94
N LEU A 25 4.93 -5.68 9.96
CA LEU A 25 4.61 -6.80 10.85
C LEU A 25 4.71 -6.40 12.31
N VAL A 26 5.76 -5.68 12.68
CA VAL A 26 5.95 -5.22 14.06
C VAL A 26 4.86 -4.23 14.45
N SER A 27 4.57 -3.27 13.58
CA SER A 27 3.53 -2.27 13.85
C SER A 27 2.18 -2.95 14.04
N ARG A 28 1.86 -3.94 13.21
CA ARG A 28 0.63 -4.71 13.35
C ARG A 28 0.60 -5.53 14.64
N ALA A 29 1.74 -6.09 15.06
CA ALA A 29 1.82 -6.83 16.32
C ALA A 29 1.57 -5.92 17.51
N VAL A 30 2.16 -4.73 17.51
CA VAL A 30 1.94 -3.72 18.54
C VAL A 30 0.48 -3.27 18.57
N TYR A 31 -0.08 -3.00 17.41
CA TYR A 31 -1.49 -2.64 17.27
C TYR A 31 -2.41 -3.71 17.87
N LYS A 32 -2.15 -4.99 17.56
CA LYS A 32 -2.96 -6.10 18.09
C LYS A 32 -2.82 -6.19 19.61
N GLY A 33 -1.62 -5.95 20.13
CA GLY A 33 -1.39 -5.95 21.58
C GLY A 33 -2.17 -4.84 22.30
N ILE A 34 -2.14 -3.65 21.73
CA ILE A 34 -2.86 -2.50 22.28
C ILE A 34 -4.37 -2.75 22.19
N LEU A 35 -4.84 -3.20 21.04
CA LEU A 35 -6.26 -3.48 20.84
C LEU A 35 -6.77 -4.52 21.84
N ARG A 36 -5.99 -5.60 22.03
CA ARG A 36 -6.35 -6.65 22.99
C ARG A 36 -6.44 -6.12 24.41
N TYR A 37 -5.49 -5.28 24.78
CA TYR A 37 -5.50 -4.67 26.10
C TYR A 37 -6.75 -3.79 26.28
N ILE A 38 -7.02 -2.92 25.32
CA ILE A 38 -8.17 -2.02 25.40
C ILE A 38 -9.48 -2.82 25.44
N SER A 39 -9.62 -3.80 24.55
CA SER A 39 -10.82 -4.63 24.51
C SER A 39 -11.06 -5.31 25.86
N SER A 40 -9.99 -5.83 26.46
CA SER A 40 -10.09 -6.49 27.77
C SER A 40 -10.46 -5.51 28.88
N GLN A 41 -9.90 -4.28 28.85
CA GLN A 41 -10.18 -3.30 29.90
C GLN A 41 -11.61 -2.76 29.86
N TYR A 42 -12.18 -2.64 28.70
CA TYR A 42 -13.49 -2.02 28.54
C TYR A 42 -14.59 -3.01 28.15
N GLY A 43 -14.29 -4.29 28.12
CA GLY A 43 -15.28 -5.32 27.76
C GLY A 43 -15.75 -5.20 26.32
N LEU A 44 -14.89 -4.77 25.42
CA LEU A 44 -15.24 -4.58 24.00
C LEU A 44 -14.85 -5.81 23.21
N PRO A 45 -15.49 -6.05 22.07
CA PRO A 45 -15.09 -7.13 21.17
C PRO A 45 -13.66 -6.89 20.68
N TYR A 46 -12.90 -7.96 20.59
CA TYR A 46 -11.59 -7.92 20.00
C TYR A 46 -11.70 -8.32 18.54
N VAL A 47 -11.72 -7.34 17.67
CA VAL A 47 -11.78 -7.53 16.22
C VAL A 47 -10.67 -6.73 15.57
N VAL A 48 -9.80 -7.41 14.86
CA VAL A 48 -8.66 -6.79 14.20
C VAL A 48 -9.05 -6.38 12.79
N GLN A 49 -8.63 -5.19 12.37
CA GLN A 49 -8.88 -4.75 10.98
C GLN A 49 -8.23 -5.70 9.98
N PRO A 50 -8.79 -5.86 8.78
CA PRO A 50 -8.26 -6.77 7.76
C PRO A 50 -6.89 -6.36 7.25
N LEU A 51 -6.23 -7.27 6.56
CA LEU A 51 -5.06 -6.97 5.76
C LEU A 51 -5.51 -6.31 4.44
N PRO A 52 -4.63 -5.53 3.80
CA PRO A 52 -4.92 -4.98 2.48
C PRO A 52 -5.18 -6.10 1.48
N VAL A 53 -6.00 -5.80 0.50
CA VAL A 53 -6.22 -6.73 -0.62
C VAL A 53 -5.00 -6.76 -1.52
N GLU A 54 -4.91 -7.81 -2.34
CA GLU A 54 -3.83 -7.95 -3.31
C GLU A 54 -4.38 -8.27 -4.69
N SER A 55 -3.51 -8.30 -5.69
CA SER A 55 -3.86 -8.67 -7.07
C SER A 55 -4.99 -7.80 -7.65
N LEU A 56 -4.97 -6.51 -7.31
CA LEU A 56 -5.97 -5.60 -7.86
C LEU A 56 -5.77 -5.46 -9.36
N ALA A 57 -6.86 -5.67 -10.10
CA ALA A 57 -6.86 -5.60 -11.56
C ALA A 57 -8.09 -4.88 -12.06
N VAL A 58 -7.97 -4.27 -13.22
CA VAL A 58 -9.09 -3.67 -13.92
C VAL A 58 -9.08 -4.16 -15.36
N GLN A 59 -10.24 -4.57 -15.85
CA GLN A 59 -10.41 -5.07 -17.21
C GLN A 59 -11.63 -4.44 -17.84
N PHE A 60 -11.58 -4.22 -19.14
CA PHE A 60 -12.74 -3.74 -19.86
C PHE A 60 -13.79 -4.85 -19.99
N ALA A 61 -15.03 -4.47 -19.80
CA ALA A 61 -16.18 -5.36 -19.90
C ALA A 61 -17.15 -4.81 -20.94
N GLU A 62 -18.13 -5.65 -21.28
CA GLU A 62 -19.10 -5.25 -22.29
C GLU A 62 -19.94 -4.07 -21.84
N GLY A 63 -20.48 -3.35 -22.81
CA GLY A 63 -21.36 -2.23 -22.54
C GLY A 63 -20.67 -1.01 -21.93
N GLY A 64 -19.41 -0.79 -22.25
CA GLY A 64 -18.70 0.40 -21.78
C GLY A 64 -18.37 0.35 -20.30
N LYS A 65 -18.28 -0.85 -19.73
CA LYS A 65 -18.00 -1.03 -18.31
C LYS A 65 -16.58 -1.50 -18.09
N ALA A 66 -16.15 -1.43 -16.84
CA ALA A 66 -14.92 -2.04 -16.38
C ALA A 66 -15.24 -2.94 -15.20
N ALA A 67 -14.53 -4.07 -15.15
CA ALA A 67 -14.57 -4.99 -14.03
C ALA A 67 -13.30 -4.76 -13.21
N VAL A 68 -13.48 -4.34 -11.97
CA VAL A 68 -12.41 -4.17 -11.00
C VAL A 68 -12.45 -5.40 -10.11
N THR A 69 -11.34 -6.13 -10.01
CA THR A 69 -11.29 -7.38 -9.24
C THR A 69 -10.04 -7.42 -8.36
N TRP A 70 -10.10 -8.15 -7.27
CA TRP A 70 -8.99 -8.27 -6.33
C TRP A 70 -9.07 -9.58 -5.56
N SER A 71 -7.99 -9.90 -4.83
CA SER A 71 -7.95 -11.06 -3.95
C SER A 71 -7.93 -10.62 -2.49
N PRO A 72 -8.77 -11.21 -1.64
CA PRO A 72 -8.69 -10.96 -0.21
C PRO A 72 -7.45 -11.63 0.39
N VAL A 73 -6.84 -10.97 1.37
CA VAL A 73 -5.70 -11.52 2.10
C VAL A 73 -6.15 -11.92 3.50
N MET A 74 -5.96 -13.18 3.82
CA MET A 74 -6.31 -13.69 5.15
C MET A 74 -5.12 -13.62 6.08
N ASP A 75 -5.33 -13.10 7.29
CA ASP A 75 -4.29 -13.08 8.32
C ASP A 75 -4.27 -14.45 8.99
N SER A 76 -3.25 -15.25 8.67
CA SER A 76 -3.14 -16.61 9.21
C SER A 76 -2.91 -16.64 10.73
N LEU A 77 -2.52 -15.51 11.31
CA LEU A 77 -2.27 -15.38 12.74
C LEU A 77 -3.43 -14.71 13.48
N GLU A 78 -4.49 -14.31 12.76
CA GLU A 78 -5.57 -13.54 13.38
C GLU A 78 -6.90 -13.74 12.65
N THR A 79 -7.67 -14.67 13.13
CA THR A 79 -8.93 -15.04 12.46
C THR A 79 -10.00 -13.94 12.53
N THR A 80 -9.91 -13.05 13.52
CA THR A 80 -10.87 -11.94 13.64
C THR A 80 -10.66 -10.88 12.55
N ALA A 81 -9.52 -10.94 11.85
CA ALA A 81 -9.19 -10.00 10.80
C ALA A 81 -9.79 -10.36 9.43
N ALA A 82 -10.67 -11.35 9.37
CA ALA A 82 -11.30 -11.72 8.11
C ALA A 82 -12.15 -10.55 7.59
N PRO A 83 -12.02 -10.22 6.30
CA PRO A 83 -12.85 -9.14 5.74
C PRO A 83 -14.30 -9.59 5.59
N THR A 84 -15.21 -8.67 5.86
CA THR A 84 -16.65 -8.89 5.64
C THR A 84 -17.14 -8.11 4.41
N GLY A 85 -16.31 -7.26 3.86
CA GLY A 85 -16.61 -6.48 2.65
C GLY A 85 -15.42 -5.65 2.25
N TYR A 86 -15.64 -4.80 1.26
CA TYR A 86 -14.59 -3.98 0.65
C TYR A 86 -15.15 -2.60 0.31
N VAL A 87 -14.26 -1.61 0.26
CA VAL A 87 -14.61 -0.28 -0.23
C VAL A 87 -13.74 0.01 -1.44
N VAL A 88 -14.37 0.32 -2.55
CA VAL A 88 -13.70 0.66 -3.81
C VAL A 88 -13.75 2.17 -3.97
N TYR A 89 -12.62 2.80 -3.99
CA TYR A 89 -12.47 4.23 -4.21
C TYR A 89 -12.15 4.47 -5.67
N THR A 90 -12.82 5.46 -6.26
CA THR A 90 -12.66 5.82 -7.67
C THR A 90 -12.15 7.25 -7.78
N ARG A 91 -11.23 7.46 -8.68
CA ARG A 91 -10.76 8.78 -9.05
C ARG A 91 -10.88 8.93 -10.55
N ILE A 92 -11.32 10.07 -11.02
CA ILE A 92 -11.45 10.36 -12.44
C ILE A 92 -10.45 11.46 -12.79
N ASP A 93 -9.59 11.15 -13.75
CA ASP A 93 -8.52 12.02 -14.23
C ASP A 93 -7.65 12.50 -13.04
N ASP A 94 -7.41 13.81 -12.92
CA ASP A 94 -6.58 14.39 -11.88
C ASP A 94 -7.35 14.78 -10.63
N GLY A 95 -8.60 14.37 -10.51
CA GLY A 95 -9.43 14.66 -9.34
C GLY A 95 -8.99 13.88 -8.10
N GLY A 96 -9.68 14.11 -6.99
CA GLY A 96 -9.52 13.32 -5.78
C GLY A 96 -10.25 12.00 -5.88
N PHE A 97 -9.93 11.08 -4.99
CA PHE A 97 -10.73 9.88 -4.82
C PHE A 97 -12.06 10.24 -4.17
N ASP A 98 -13.08 9.52 -4.58
CA ASP A 98 -14.43 9.68 -4.02
C ASP A 98 -14.50 9.12 -2.58
N ASN A 99 -15.73 9.10 -2.02
CA ASN A 99 -15.92 8.60 -0.65
C ASN A 99 -15.98 7.06 -0.57
N GLY A 100 -15.75 6.40 -1.69
CA GLY A 100 -15.73 4.95 -1.74
C GLY A 100 -17.11 4.32 -1.85
N ARG A 101 -17.14 3.17 -2.50
CA ARG A 101 -18.35 2.39 -2.68
C ARG A 101 -18.17 1.03 -2.03
N TYR A 102 -19.02 0.73 -1.06
CA TYR A 102 -18.99 -0.57 -0.39
C TYR A 102 -19.52 -1.67 -1.31
N VAL A 103 -18.85 -2.81 -1.28
CA VAL A 103 -19.27 -4.06 -1.94
C VAL A 103 -18.97 -5.25 -1.04
N ASP A 104 -19.79 -6.29 -1.16
CA ASP A 104 -19.65 -7.52 -0.37
C ASP A 104 -18.84 -8.61 -1.06
N LYS A 105 -18.42 -8.36 -2.30
CA LYS A 105 -17.69 -9.36 -3.09
C LYS A 105 -16.42 -8.74 -3.63
N PRO A 106 -15.39 -9.54 -3.90
CA PRO A 106 -14.11 -9.01 -4.37
C PRO A 106 -14.15 -8.61 -5.85
N CYS A 107 -15.19 -7.93 -6.24
CA CYS A 107 -15.33 -7.41 -7.59
C CYS A 107 -16.33 -6.26 -7.64
N LEU A 108 -16.11 -5.36 -8.58
CA LEU A 108 -17.03 -4.27 -8.87
C LEU A 108 -17.13 -4.11 -10.39
N LEU A 109 -18.36 -4.12 -10.91
CA LEU A 109 -18.61 -3.76 -12.30
C LEU A 109 -19.12 -2.32 -12.33
N THR A 110 -18.42 -1.45 -13.05
CA THR A 110 -18.74 -0.01 -13.08
C THR A 110 -18.66 0.55 -14.49
N ALA A 111 -19.47 1.56 -14.78
CA ALA A 111 -19.45 2.21 -16.08
C ALA A 111 -18.27 3.18 -16.17
N GLN A 112 -17.76 3.36 -17.38
CA GLN A 112 -16.71 4.33 -17.67
C GLN A 112 -17.09 5.14 -18.90
N GLU A 113 -16.86 6.43 -18.83
CA GLU A 113 -17.03 7.31 -19.98
C GLU A 113 -15.76 7.27 -20.80
N PRO A 114 -15.88 7.16 -22.12
CA PRO A 114 -14.70 7.17 -22.98
C PRO A 114 -13.95 8.49 -22.88
N GLY A 115 -12.63 8.40 -22.98
CA GLY A 115 -11.76 9.57 -22.91
C GLY A 115 -11.40 10.02 -21.51
N ARG A 116 -11.85 9.29 -20.47
CA ARG A 116 -11.53 9.62 -19.08
C ARG A 116 -10.69 8.52 -18.46
N ILE A 117 -9.75 8.89 -17.62
CA ILE A 117 -8.92 7.93 -16.88
C ILE A 117 -9.61 7.65 -15.56
N TYR A 118 -9.95 6.40 -15.33
CA TYR A 118 -10.53 5.95 -14.06
C TYR A 118 -9.46 5.20 -13.27
N SER A 119 -9.14 5.69 -12.09
CA SER A 119 -8.20 5.06 -11.17
C SER A 119 -8.97 4.46 -10.00
N TYR A 120 -8.56 3.26 -9.59
CA TYR A 120 -9.22 2.52 -8.52
C TYR A 120 -8.21 2.10 -7.47
N LYS A 121 -8.61 2.15 -6.21
CA LYS A 121 -7.93 1.50 -5.09
C LYS A 121 -8.99 0.87 -4.19
N VAL A 122 -8.61 -0.16 -3.47
CA VAL A 122 -9.56 -0.96 -2.69
C VAL A 122 -9.03 -1.17 -1.29
N THR A 123 -9.91 -1.11 -0.33
CA THR A 123 -9.63 -1.51 1.05
C THR A 123 -10.56 -2.66 1.44
N ALA A 124 -10.11 -3.47 2.37
CA ALA A 124 -10.92 -4.51 2.99
C ALA A 124 -11.47 -3.98 4.30
N VAL A 125 -12.70 -4.36 4.65
CA VAL A 125 -13.33 -3.87 5.88
C VAL A 125 -13.95 -5.00 6.69
N ASN A 126 -14.00 -4.79 8.00
CA ASN A 126 -14.79 -5.56 8.96
C ASN A 126 -15.13 -4.65 10.15
N GLU A 127 -15.67 -5.24 11.24
CA GLU A 127 -16.03 -4.46 12.42
C GLU A 127 -14.80 -3.85 13.13
N GLY A 128 -13.63 -4.37 12.88
CA GLY A 128 -12.37 -3.83 13.43
C GLY A 128 -11.84 -2.62 12.68
N GLY A 129 -12.43 -2.31 11.53
CA GLY A 129 -12.06 -1.14 10.74
C GLY A 129 -11.70 -1.46 9.30
N GLU A 130 -11.08 -0.51 8.68
CA GLU A 130 -10.71 -0.53 7.27
C GLU A 130 -9.19 -0.76 7.13
N SER A 131 -8.79 -1.63 6.23
CA SER A 131 -7.39 -1.91 5.95
C SER A 131 -6.68 -0.73 5.30
N PHE A 132 -5.35 -0.78 5.23
CA PHE A 132 -4.64 0.08 4.30
C PHE A 132 -5.11 -0.22 2.87
N PRO A 133 -5.03 0.77 1.97
CA PRO A 133 -5.48 0.57 0.61
C PRO A 133 -4.52 -0.30 -0.20
N SER A 134 -5.05 -0.90 -1.23
CA SER A 134 -4.27 -1.54 -2.28
C SER A 134 -3.44 -0.52 -3.05
N GLU A 135 -2.61 -0.99 -3.95
CA GLU A 135 -2.09 -0.13 -5.00
C GLU A 135 -3.23 0.43 -5.85
N THR A 136 -2.93 1.49 -6.57
CA THR A 136 -3.88 2.09 -7.49
C THR A 136 -3.65 1.52 -8.89
N VAL A 137 -4.72 1.05 -9.51
CA VAL A 137 -4.72 0.66 -10.93
C VAL A 137 -5.63 1.62 -11.70
N ALA A 138 -5.39 1.73 -13.00
CA ALA A 138 -6.17 2.65 -13.81
C ALA A 138 -6.56 2.03 -15.15
N ALA A 139 -7.64 2.54 -15.73
CA ALA A 139 -8.10 2.17 -17.07
C ALA A 139 -8.65 3.40 -17.76
N CYS A 140 -8.42 3.46 -19.08
CA CYS A 140 -8.95 4.50 -19.93
C CYS A 140 -9.39 3.85 -21.25
N ARG A 141 -10.63 4.08 -21.63
CA ARG A 141 -11.17 3.64 -22.91
C ARG A 141 -11.32 4.86 -23.80
N MET A 142 -10.76 4.80 -25.00
CA MET A 142 -10.87 5.90 -25.94
C MET A 142 -12.07 5.69 -26.89
N PRO A 143 -12.69 6.78 -27.37
CA PRO A 143 -13.83 6.66 -28.28
C PRO A 143 -13.48 5.91 -29.57
N ASP A 144 -12.32 6.17 -30.14
CA ASP A 144 -11.91 5.61 -31.40
C ASP A 144 -10.69 4.70 -31.24
N GLU A 145 -10.73 3.84 -30.21
CA GLU A 145 -9.60 3.00 -29.89
C GLU A 145 -9.30 2.01 -31.03
N LYS A 146 -8.01 1.82 -31.30
CA LYS A 146 -7.55 0.91 -32.34
C LYS A 146 -7.01 -0.38 -31.78
N GLY A 147 -7.01 -0.51 -30.50
CA GLY A 147 -6.54 -1.69 -29.80
C GLY A 147 -6.46 -1.44 -28.32
N THR A 148 -6.11 -2.47 -27.56
CA THR A 148 -6.00 -2.41 -26.12
C THR A 148 -4.55 -2.68 -25.72
N VAL A 149 -4.04 -1.88 -24.80
CA VAL A 149 -2.72 -2.06 -24.19
C VAL A 149 -2.94 -2.55 -22.75
N LEU A 150 -2.32 -3.68 -22.43
CA LEU A 150 -2.30 -4.18 -21.06
C LEU A 150 -1.05 -3.67 -20.36
N ILE A 151 -1.23 -3.07 -19.20
CA ILE A 151 -0.12 -2.64 -18.34
C ILE A 151 -0.03 -3.60 -17.17
N VAL A 152 1.10 -4.29 -17.05
CA VAL A 152 1.36 -5.22 -15.95
C VAL A 152 2.44 -4.60 -15.07
N ASN A 153 2.08 -4.31 -13.82
CA ASN A 153 3.05 -3.85 -12.84
C ASN A 153 3.58 -5.07 -12.06
N GLY A 154 4.79 -5.48 -12.39
CA GLY A 154 5.43 -6.63 -11.76
C GLY A 154 6.53 -6.26 -10.77
N PHE A 155 6.57 -5.02 -10.31
CA PHE A 155 7.63 -4.57 -9.41
C PHE A 155 7.15 -4.52 -7.97
N ASP A 156 7.99 -4.97 -7.05
CA ASP A 156 7.77 -4.72 -5.63
C ASP A 156 7.94 -3.23 -5.36
N ARG A 157 7.00 -2.66 -4.64
CA ARG A 157 7.06 -1.24 -4.25
C ARG A 157 7.98 -1.01 -3.07
N VAL A 158 8.18 -2.03 -2.26
CA VAL A 158 9.08 -1.99 -1.11
C VAL A 158 9.92 -3.25 -1.09
N SER A 159 11.20 -3.11 -0.79
CA SER A 159 12.11 -4.25 -0.68
C SER A 159 13.25 -3.93 0.28
N ALA A 160 13.79 -4.97 0.90
CA ALA A 160 14.97 -4.86 1.73
C ALA A 160 16.20 -4.63 0.83
N PRO A 161 17.25 -4.03 1.37
CA PRO A 161 18.51 -3.93 0.63
C PRO A 161 19.16 -5.30 0.44
N LEU A 162 19.96 -5.40 -0.60
CA LEU A 162 20.69 -6.65 -0.88
C LEU A 162 21.65 -6.96 0.26
N SER A 163 21.44 -8.10 0.90
CA SER A 163 22.33 -8.56 1.97
C SER A 163 23.21 -9.70 1.48
N VAL A 164 24.42 -9.75 1.99
CA VAL A 164 25.37 -10.81 1.67
C VAL A 164 25.88 -11.41 2.96
N ARG A 165 26.13 -12.70 2.92
CA ARG A 165 26.78 -13.42 4.01
C ARG A 165 27.69 -14.47 3.42
N ALA A 166 28.95 -14.36 3.74
CA ALA A 166 29.99 -15.34 3.40
C ALA A 166 30.71 -15.78 4.68
N ASP A 167 31.70 -16.63 4.56
CA ASP A 167 32.38 -17.20 5.72
C ASP A 167 32.97 -16.13 6.64
N SER A 168 33.50 -15.09 6.07
CA SER A 168 34.20 -14.05 6.85
C SER A 168 33.61 -12.65 6.67
N LEU A 169 32.52 -12.53 5.96
CA LEU A 169 31.94 -11.23 5.65
C LEU A 169 30.43 -11.29 5.68
N ALA A 170 29.82 -10.32 6.33
CA ALA A 170 28.37 -10.14 6.28
C ALA A 170 28.07 -8.65 6.24
N GLY A 171 27.10 -8.25 5.44
CA GLY A 171 26.74 -6.86 5.29
C GLY A 171 25.71 -6.63 4.21
N PHE A 172 25.62 -5.38 3.76
CA PHE A 172 24.66 -4.97 2.73
C PHE A 172 25.40 -4.31 1.57
N TYR A 173 25.04 -4.70 0.35
CA TYR A 173 25.59 -4.09 -0.87
C TYR A 173 24.64 -3.00 -1.36
N THR A 174 24.59 -1.92 -0.62
CA THR A 174 23.67 -0.83 -0.93
C THR A 174 24.02 -0.10 -2.23
N ASP A 175 25.28 -0.21 -2.67
CA ASP A 175 25.69 0.36 -3.95
C ASP A 175 25.12 -0.41 -5.14
N ILE A 176 24.81 -1.69 -4.95
CA ILE A 176 24.24 -2.54 -5.98
C ILE A 176 22.72 -2.48 -5.90
N ASP A 177 22.19 -2.67 -4.71
CA ASP A 177 20.77 -2.63 -4.46
C ASP A 177 20.54 -2.17 -3.02
N GLY A 178 20.19 -0.91 -2.88
CA GLY A 178 19.88 -0.30 -1.59
C GLY A 178 18.49 -0.63 -1.07
N GLY A 179 17.74 -1.43 -1.82
CA GLY A 179 16.35 -1.71 -1.52
C GLY A 179 15.43 -0.54 -1.90
N VAL A 180 14.16 -0.74 -1.69
CA VAL A 180 13.14 0.29 -1.90
C VAL A 180 12.40 0.47 -0.57
N PRO A 181 12.91 1.32 0.32
CA PRO A 181 12.23 1.59 1.58
C PRO A 181 10.99 2.43 1.31
N ASP A 182 9.96 2.18 2.08
CA ASP A 182 8.78 3.02 2.02
C ASP A 182 9.09 4.36 2.69
N ARG A 183 9.26 5.36 1.89
CA ARG A 183 9.54 6.69 2.37
C ARG A 183 8.31 7.50 2.63
N ARG A 184 7.18 6.96 2.29
CA ARG A 184 5.94 7.57 2.58
C ARG A 184 5.27 6.78 3.62
N ASP A 185 4.49 7.44 4.35
CA ASP A 185 3.60 6.77 5.27
C ASP A 185 2.48 6.14 4.44
N ILE A 186 2.46 4.85 4.37
CA ILE A 186 1.42 4.16 3.62
C ILE A 186 0.06 4.28 4.28
N SER A 187 0.01 4.81 5.49
CA SER A 187 -1.25 5.14 6.12
C SER A 187 -1.92 6.37 5.50
N PHE A 188 -1.28 7.03 4.56
CA PHE A 188 -1.91 8.06 3.83
C PHE A 188 -3.04 7.53 2.99
N ILE A 189 -4.07 7.18 3.61
CA ILE A 189 -5.18 6.54 2.97
C ILE A 189 -5.89 7.47 2.03
N GLY A 190 -6.02 8.70 2.42
CA GLY A 190 -6.72 9.69 1.63
C GLY A 190 -5.96 10.16 0.41
N ALA A 191 -4.66 10.01 0.40
CA ALA A 191 -3.83 10.50 -0.68
C ALA A 191 -3.38 9.39 -1.60
N GLN A 192 -3.13 9.74 -2.83
CA GLN A 192 -2.52 8.81 -3.76
C GLN A 192 -1.10 8.52 -3.30
N HIS A 193 -0.85 7.33 -2.88
CA HIS A 193 0.47 6.93 -2.48
C HIS A 193 1.21 6.37 -3.70
N VAL A 194 2.15 7.11 -4.19
CA VAL A 194 2.91 6.73 -5.37
C VAL A 194 4.38 6.78 -5.03
N PHE A 195 5.10 5.74 -5.37
CA PHE A 195 6.54 5.76 -5.29
C PHE A 195 7.09 6.59 -6.42
N ASP A 196 7.63 7.70 -6.06
CA ASP A 196 8.26 8.61 -6.97
C ASP A 196 9.70 8.75 -6.56
N MET A 197 10.58 8.18 -7.34
CA MET A 197 12.01 8.22 -7.04
C MET A 197 12.53 9.63 -7.01
N GLN A 198 11.94 10.48 -7.78
CA GLN A 198 12.32 11.87 -7.76
C GLN A 198 11.95 12.54 -6.45
N MET A 199 10.77 12.27 -5.93
CA MET A 199 10.41 12.76 -4.62
C MET A 199 11.33 12.21 -3.53
N ALA A 200 11.67 10.96 -3.62
CA ALA A 200 12.58 10.36 -2.67
C ALA A 200 13.94 11.04 -2.68
N LYS A 201 14.37 11.51 -3.83
CA LYS A 201 15.60 12.25 -3.89
C LYS A 201 15.45 13.64 -3.37
N CYS A 202 14.37 14.28 -3.69
CA CYS A 202 14.19 15.61 -3.22
C CYS A 202 14.17 15.73 -1.78
N GLU A 203 13.64 14.86 -1.09
CA GLU A 203 13.52 15.01 0.19
C GLU A 203 14.55 14.82 0.97
N VAL A 204 15.21 14.14 0.52
CA VAL A 204 16.16 13.96 1.29
C VAL A 204 16.80 15.09 1.58
N ASP A 205 16.59 15.89 0.86
CA ASP A 205 17.11 16.90 1.15
C ASP A 205 16.65 17.50 2.19
N SER A 206 15.95 17.29 2.42
CA SER A 206 15.60 17.93 3.37
C SER A 206 14.70 17.59 4.03
N ILE A 207 14.31 17.48 3.87
CA ILE A 207 13.50 17.37 4.37
C ILE A 207 13.13 16.64 4.90
N ALA A 208 13.00 16.42 4.89
CA ALA A 208 12.56 16.01 5.28
C ALA A 208 12.25 15.28 5.51
N LEU A 209 12.15 14.82 5.43
CA LEU A 209 11.60 14.33 5.57
C LEU A 209 10.89 14.27 6.26
N GLY A 210 10.67 14.62 6.44
CA GLY A 210 9.98 14.84 6.79
C GLY A 210 9.80 15.78 6.55
N ALA A 211 10.29 16.04 6.17
CA ALA A 211 10.10 16.69 5.67
C ALA A 211 10.02 16.65 4.72
N CYS A 212 10.15 16.31 4.25
CA CYS A 212 10.00 16.41 3.42
C CYS A 212 9.19 16.34 3.13
N ALA A 213 8.97 16.36 3.20
CA ALA A 213 8.48 16.46 2.74
C ALA A 213 8.20 16.98 2.23
N CYS A 214 8.42 17.41 1.75
CA CYS A 214 8.37 17.91 1.25
C CYS A 214 8.17 18.26 0.74
N ASP A 215 8.39 18.39 0.47
CA ASP A 215 8.15 18.60 -0.12
C ASP A 215 7.66 18.24 -0.61
N TYR A 216 7.29 17.73 -0.60
CA TYR A 216 6.87 17.12 -1.08
C TYR A 216 5.83 17.14 -1.34
N GLU A 217 5.54 17.57 -1.47
CA GLU A 217 4.91 17.62 -1.98
C GLU A 217 4.81 18.00 -2.82
N THR A 218 5.24 18.44 -3.10
CA THR A 218 5.40 18.66 -3.90
C THR A 218 6.09 18.37 -4.67
N GLU A 219 6.62 18.26 -4.88
CA GLU A 219 6.88 17.72 -5.40
C GLU A 219 6.95 16.77 -5.62
N VAL A 220 6.45 16.58 -5.46
CA VAL A 220 6.31 15.69 -5.43
C VAL A 220 5.73 14.88 -5.19
N ILE A 221 5.28 14.72 -5.26
CA ILE A 221 4.78 13.97 -5.25
C ILE A 221 4.05 13.63 -5.55
N GLY A 222 4.10 14.10 -6.14
CA GLY A 222 3.56 13.79 -6.30
C GLY A 222 3.56 13.19 -6.81
N GLY A 223 4.25 13.34 -7.48
CA GLY A 223 4.29 12.74 -7.80
C GLY A 223 4.65 11.86 -7.92
N ASN A 224 4.79 11.87 -8.19
CA ASN A 224 5.12 11.08 -8.12
C ASN A 224 5.28 10.17 -8.37
N THR A 225 5.44 9.92 -8.98
CA THR A 225 5.49 9.32 -9.26
C THR A 225 5.56 8.42 -9.60
N PHE A 226 5.62 7.90 -9.81
CA PHE A 226 5.14 7.47 -9.99
C PHE A 226 4.54 7.78 -10.23
N ASP A 227 4.47 8.60 -10.37
CA ASP A 227 3.91 9.21 -10.25
C ASP A 227 3.56 9.15 -10.45
#